data_d90535e149f56556210866234d3e58ad
#
_entry.id   d90535e149f56556210866234d3e58ad
#
_cell.length_a   1.000
_cell.length_b   1.000
_cell.length_c   1.000
_cell.angle_alpha   90.00
_cell.angle_beta   90.00
_cell.angle_gamma   90.00
#
_symmetry.space_group_name_H-M   'P 1'
#
loop_
_entity.id
_entity.type
_entity.pdbx_description
1 polymer ?
#
loop_
_entity_poly.entity_id
_entity_poly.type
_entity_poly.pdbx_seq_one_letter_code
_entity_poly.pdbx_strand_id
1 'polypeptide(L)'
;MAEWLHEAGIGETRAALVVDGAIVEARIELDRPGPRLGAVFPARLIEITVKGREGRVAFDGGEAMLAPLPPGITQGATLTVELTREAIPEGRRTKLPRVAPAEGPPRDGPDLLARITASGIPVRTLRAHEPDALEAAGWSEVLEEAMTGDIVFHGAVGGALRMSPTPAMTLFDVDGYPPLEPLALAAAKAVAAAIVRMDIGGSIGIDFPTITGKAARAEVDAAIDAGLPQPFDRTAMNGFGFVQIIRRRPRASLPELLRADPAAAQARALLRRIERTPPPVPANHRVSARVHAALIPNPDWSAALARRTGVTPHFEVL
;
A
#
# COMPACT_ATOMS: atom_id res chain seq x y z
N MET A 1 -2.56 -23.84 0.64
CA MET A 1 -3.94 -23.28 0.72
C MET A 1 -3.83 -21.78 0.94
N ALA A 2 -4.78 -20.99 0.39
CA ALA A 2 -4.79 -19.54 0.56
C ALA A 2 -5.55 -19.14 1.83
N GLU A 3 -4.98 -18.26 2.67
CA GLU A 3 -5.66 -17.64 3.82
C GLU A 3 -5.19 -16.19 4.01
N TRP A 4 -6.07 -15.34 4.52
CA TRP A 4 -5.72 -14.03 5.02
C TRP A 4 -5.31 -14.13 6.50
N LEU A 5 -4.12 -13.65 6.82
CA LEU A 5 -3.68 -13.38 8.19
C LEU A 5 -3.99 -11.92 8.51
N HIS A 6 -4.75 -11.67 9.57
CA HIS A 6 -5.15 -10.33 10.00
C HIS A 6 -4.63 -10.05 11.42
N GLU A 7 -4.07 -8.85 11.65
CA GLU A 7 -3.58 -8.42 12.96
C GLU A 7 -3.97 -6.96 13.23
N ALA A 8 -4.77 -6.72 14.26
CA ALA A 8 -5.06 -5.38 14.76
C ALA A 8 -3.90 -4.88 15.63
N GLY A 9 -3.02 -4.09 15.06
CA GLY A 9 -1.83 -3.55 15.71
C GLY A 9 -2.10 -2.27 16.52
N ILE A 10 -1.03 -1.59 16.92
CA ILE A 10 -1.05 -0.26 17.53
C ILE A 10 -0.71 0.76 16.44
N GLY A 11 -1.63 1.70 16.18
CA GLY A 11 -1.50 2.73 15.15
C GLY A 11 -1.69 2.24 13.72
N GLU A 12 -1.92 0.94 13.53
CA GLU A 12 -2.22 0.35 12.23
C GLU A 12 -2.86 -1.03 12.34
N THR A 13 -3.61 -1.42 11.31
CA THR A 13 -4.08 -2.80 11.10
C THR A 13 -3.33 -3.40 9.92
N ARG A 14 -2.94 -4.69 10.03
CA ARG A 14 -2.15 -5.43 9.02
C ARG A 14 -2.93 -6.61 8.52
N ALA A 15 -2.74 -6.92 7.24
CA ALA A 15 -3.21 -8.18 6.67
C ALA A 15 -2.24 -8.68 5.60
N ALA A 16 -2.06 -10.00 5.53
CA ALA A 16 -1.32 -10.66 4.46
C ALA A 16 -2.12 -11.84 3.91
N LEU A 17 -2.23 -11.92 2.59
CA LEU A 17 -2.68 -13.12 1.91
C LEU A 17 -1.49 -14.07 1.80
N VAL A 18 -1.60 -15.23 2.44
CA VAL A 18 -0.56 -16.26 2.42
C VAL A 18 -1.03 -17.41 1.55
N VAL A 19 -0.19 -17.81 0.61
CA VAL A 19 -0.37 -18.97 -0.26
C VAL A 19 0.88 -19.84 -0.14
N ASP A 20 0.69 -21.09 0.22
CA ASP A 20 1.76 -22.08 0.37
C ASP A 20 2.93 -21.58 1.24
N GLY A 21 2.60 -20.86 2.31
CA GLY A 21 3.55 -20.35 3.31
C GLY A 21 4.24 -19.02 2.96
N ALA A 22 3.95 -18.42 1.80
CA ALA A 22 4.54 -17.16 1.37
C ALA A 22 3.49 -16.04 1.23
N ILE A 23 3.87 -14.80 1.52
CA ILE A 23 3.00 -13.64 1.35
C ILE A 23 2.90 -13.27 -0.14
N VAL A 24 1.69 -13.37 -0.69
CA VAL A 24 1.37 -12.95 -2.06
C VAL A 24 0.70 -11.57 -2.11
N GLU A 25 0.05 -11.13 -1.02
CA GLU A 25 -0.46 -9.77 -0.85
C GLU A 25 -0.22 -9.29 0.58
N ALA A 26 0.24 -8.03 0.74
CA ALA A 26 0.42 -7.37 2.03
C ALA A 26 -0.35 -6.05 2.06
N ARG A 27 -1.05 -5.78 3.13
CA ARG A 27 -1.88 -4.60 3.32
C ARG A 27 -1.66 -4.00 4.70
N ILE A 28 -1.54 -2.68 4.75
CA ILE A 28 -1.55 -1.90 5.99
C ILE A 28 -2.63 -0.85 5.87
N GLU A 29 -3.47 -0.74 6.89
CA GLU A 29 -4.39 0.37 7.11
C GLU A 29 -3.94 1.13 8.35
N LEU A 30 -3.59 2.40 8.19
CA LEU A 30 -3.17 3.25 9.29
C LEU A 30 -4.38 3.77 10.06
N ASP A 31 -4.27 3.81 11.39
CA ASP A 31 -5.28 4.42 12.27
C ASP A 31 -5.20 5.95 12.09
N ARG A 32 -5.95 6.47 11.12
CA ARG A 32 -6.01 7.90 10.79
C ARG A 32 -7.45 8.39 10.85
N PRO A 33 -7.68 9.63 11.32
CA PRO A 33 -8.98 10.26 11.16
C PRO A 33 -9.30 10.49 9.68
N GLY A 34 -10.57 10.41 9.33
CA GLY A 34 -11.07 10.69 7.99
C GLY A 34 -11.79 9.51 7.33
N PRO A 35 -12.46 9.76 6.22
CA PRO A 35 -13.26 8.74 5.54
C PRO A 35 -12.37 7.72 4.83
N ARG A 36 -12.79 6.44 4.87
CA ARG A 36 -12.20 5.34 4.10
C ARG A 36 -12.80 5.27 2.70
N LEU A 37 -12.08 4.62 1.80
CA LEU A 37 -12.58 4.32 0.44
C LEU A 37 -14.00 3.69 0.50
N GLY A 38 -14.94 4.25 -0.29
CA GLY A 38 -16.34 3.84 -0.30
C GLY A 38 -17.22 4.50 0.78
N ALA A 39 -16.65 5.36 1.64
CA ALA A 39 -17.44 6.17 2.56
C ALA A 39 -18.34 7.15 1.80
N VAL A 40 -19.57 7.33 2.26
CA VAL A 40 -20.53 8.30 1.73
C VAL A 40 -20.80 9.36 2.80
N PHE A 41 -20.64 10.65 2.42
CA PHE A 41 -20.74 11.76 3.37
C PHE A 41 -21.14 13.05 2.67
N PRO A 42 -21.69 14.06 3.41
CA PRO A 42 -21.97 15.37 2.86
C PRO A 42 -20.67 16.17 2.64
N ALA A 43 -20.62 16.89 1.53
CA ALA A 43 -19.52 17.80 1.20
C ALA A 43 -20.05 19.07 0.55
N ARG A 44 -19.33 20.18 0.71
CA ARG A 44 -19.68 21.48 0.15
C ARG A 44 -18.75 21.85 -0.99
N LEU A 45 -19.28 22.16 -2.16
CA LEU A 45 -18.50 22.65 -3.31
C LEU A 45 -17.89 24.01 -2.98
N ILE A 46 -16.57 24.10 -2.88
CA ILE A 46 -15.85 25.33 -2.55
C ILE A 46 -15.23 26.00 -3.78
N GLU A 47 -14.97 25.23 -4.84
CA GLU A 47 -14.37 25.75 -6.07
C GLU A 47 -14.71 24.88 -7.27
N ILE A 48 -14.95 25.49 -8.42
CA ILE A 48 -15.02 24.80 -9.72
C ILE A 48 -13.65 24.93 -10.39
N THR A 49 -12.88 23.85 -10.41
CA THR A 49 -11.51 23.84 -10.97
C THR A 49 -11.51 23.66 -12.48
N VAL A 50 -12.40 22.82 -13.00
CA VAL A 50 -12.63 22.64 -14.44
C VAL A 50 -14.13 22.69 -14.71
N LYS A 51 -14.59 23.75 -15.40
CA LYS A 51 -16.01 23.96 -15.68
C LYS A 51 -16.66 22.71 -16.29
N GLY A 52 -17.75 22.25 -15.65
CA GLY A 52 -18.52 21.08 -16.10
C GLY A 52 -17.84 19.73 -15.90
N ARG A 53 -16.64 19.65 -15.29
CA ARG A 53 -15.89 18.41 -15.13
C ARG A 53 -15.42 18.15 -13.71
N GLU A 54 -14.75 19.11 -13.09
CA GLU A 54 -14.09 18.91 -11.78
C GLU A 54 -14.29 20.11 -10.86
N GLY A 55 -14.36 19.84 -9.59
CA GLY A 55 -14.41 20.86 -8.53
C GLY A 55 -13.65 20.40 -7.30
N ARG A 56 -13.51 21.32 -6.35
CA ARG A 56 -12.96 21.03 -5.02
C ARG A 56 -14.08 21.16 -4.00
N VAL A 57 -14.21 20.19 -3.14
CA VAL A 57 -15.19 20.15 -2.06
C VAL A 57 -14.52 20.14 -0.71
N ALA A 58 -15.15 20.77 0.29
CA ALA A 58 -14.79 20.67 1.69
C ALA A 58 -15.76 19.71 2.40
N PHE A 59 -15.24 18.93 3.34
CA PHE A 59 -15.99 18.03 4.21
C PHE A 59 -15.40 18.05 5.62
N ASP A 60 -16.05 17.42 6.59
CA ASP A 60 -15.49 17.27 7.93
C ASP A 60 -14.24 16.36 7.88
N GLY A 61 -13.08 16.97 8.14
CA GLY A 61 -11.78 16.31 8.05
C GLY A 61 -10.93 16.72 6.85
N GLY A 62 -11.40 17.63 5.94
CA GLY A 62 -10.53 18.14 4.88
C GLY A 62 -11.20 18.55 3.57
N GLU A 63 -10.43 18.43 2.50
CA GLU A 63 -10.86 18.75 1.15
C GLU A 63 -10.65 17.56 0.21
N ALA A 64 -11.45 17.50 -0.85
CA ALA A 64 -11.33 16.48 -1.89
C ALA A 64 -11.59 17.06 -3.29
N MET A 65 -11.09 16.37 -4.31
CA MET A 65 -11.41 16.63 -5.70
C MET A 65 -12.70 15.92 -6.08
N LEU A 66 -13.72 16.67 -6.49
CA LEU A 66 -15.00 16.14 -6.98
C LEU A 66 -14.94 15.95 -8.49
N ALA A 67 -15.18 14.72 -8.96
CA ALA A 67 -15.34 14.40 -10.37
C ALA A 67 -16.22 13.14 -10.54
N PRO A 68 -17.20 13.15 -11.48
CA PRO A 68 -17.61 14.27 -12.33
C PRO A 68 -18.32 15.36 -11.55
N LEU A 69 -18.28 16.61 -12.06
CA LEU A 69 -19.05 17.70 -11.50
C LEU A 69 -20.52 17.57 -11.95
N PRO A 70 -21.51 17.50 -11.02
CA PRO A 70 -22.92 17.42 -11.39
C PRO A 70 -23.38 18.63 -12.26
N PRO A 71 -24.24 18.40 -13.27
CA PRO A 71 -24.78 19.49 -14.07
C PRO A 71 -25.54 20.52 -13.22
N GLY A 72 -25.30 21.79 -13.49
CA GLY A 72 -26.03 22.89 -12.83
C GLY A 72 -25.63 23.17 -11.38
N ILE A 73 -24.68 22.42 -10.81
CA ILE A 73 -24.20 22.70 -9.45
C ILE A 73 -23.42 24.02 -9.40
N THR A 74 -23.61 24.78 -8.35
CA THR A 74 -22.93 26.05 -8.13
C THR A 74 -22.05 26.02 -6.90
N GLN A 75 -21.02 26.86 -6.88
CA GLN A 75 -20.17 27.02 -5.72
C GLN A 75 -20.99 27.37 -4.48
N GLY A 76 -20.66 26.74 -3.34
CA GLY A 76 -21.41 26.87 -2.09
C GLY A 76 -22.47 25.78 -1.88
N ALA A 77 -22.87 25.03 -2.93
CA ALA A 77 -23.84 23.96 -2.81
C ALA A 77 -23.30 22.79 -2.00
N THR A 78 -24.17 22.16 -1.22
CA THR A 78 -23.90 20.91 -0.50
C THR A 78 -24.44 19.74 -1.31
N LEU A 79 -23.67 18.65 -1.38
CA LEU A 79 -24.04 17.42 -2.05
C LEU A 79 -23.52 16.22 -1.26
N THR A 80 -24.13 15.06 -1.47
CA THR A 80 -23.61 13.78 -0.97
C THR A 80 -22.57 13.23 -1.95
N VAL A 81 -21.46 12.75 -1.42
CA VAL A 81 -20.35 12.21 -2.21
C VAL A 81 -19.88 10.88 -1.66
N GLU A 82 -19.31 10.04 -2.54
CA GLU A 82 -18.60 8.83 -2.17
C GLU A 82 -17.11 9.01 -2.39
N LEU A 83 -16.29 8.56 -1.43
CA LEU A 83 -14.83 8.54 -1.57
C LEU A 83 -14.40 7.46 -2.55
N THR A 84 -13.88 7.86 -3.71
CA THR A 84 -13.43 6.96 -4.79
C THR A 84 -11.92 6.76 -4.83
N ARG A 85 -11.17 7.62 -4.15
CA ARG A 85 -9.73 7.49 -3.92
C ARG A 85 -9.34 8.20 -2.64
N GLU A 86 -8.59 7.52 -1.80
CA GLU A 86 -8.00 8.10 -0.58
C GLU A 86 -6.91 9.13 -0.90
N ALA A 87 -6.51 9.91 0.10
CA ALA A 87 -5.36 10.78 0.01
C ALA A 87 -4.08 9.94 -0.17
N ILE A 88 -3.23 10.31 -1.14
CA ILE A 88 -2.03 9.55 -1.46
C ILE A 88 -0.80 10.42 -1.22
N PRO A 89 0.16 9.97 -0.39
CA PRO A 89 1.42 10.68 -0.21
C PRO A 89 2.25 10.61 -1.49
N GLU A 90 2.74 11.77 -1.94
CA GLU A 90 3.64 11.91 -3.10
C GLU A 90 4.86 12.75 -2.69
N GLY A 91 5.85 12.11 -2.09
CA GLY A 91 7.02 12.79 -1.54
C GLY A 91 6.64 13.80 -0.45
N ARG A 92 6.89 15.10 -0.68
CA ARG A 92 6.57 16.17 0.28
C ARG A 92 5.12 16.68 0.19
N ARG A 93 4.32 16.16 -0.74
CA ARG A 93 2.93 16.58 -0.96
C ARG A 93 2.01 15.38 -0.76
N THR A 94 0.79 15.69 -0.37
CA THR A 94 -0.28 14.69 -0.35
C THR A 94 -1.27 15.04 -1.46
N LYS A 95 -1.51 14.10 -2.36
CA LYS A 95 -2.54 14.23 -3.38
C LYS A 95 -3.90 14.17 -2.70
N LEU A 96 -4.73 15.17 -2.95
CA LEU A 96 -6.08 15.23 -2.39
C LEU A 96 -6.87 13.97 -2.71
N PRO A 97 -7.71 13.49 -1.79
CA PRO A 97 -8.65 12.42 -2.06
C PRO A 97 -9.57 12.79 -3.23
N ARG A 98 -10.17 11.78 -3.86
CA ARG A 98 -11.18 11.98 -4.90
C ARG A 98 -12.53 11.48 -4.42
N VAL A 99 -13.56 12.25 -4.77
CA VAL A 99 -14.95 11.89 -4.52
C VAL A 99 -15.75 11.98 -5.80
N ALA A 100 -16.82 11.20 -5.87
CA ALA A 100 -17.83 11.27 -6.90
C ALA A 100 -19.19 11.60 -6.26
N PRO A 101 -20.14 12.20 -7.00
CA PRO A 101 -21.51 12.33 -6.53
C PRO A 101 -22.08 10.97 -6.16
N ALA A 102 -22.81 10.90 -5.06
CA ALA A 102 -23.45 9.68 -4.58
C ALA A 102 -24.85 9.97 -4.04
N GLU A 103 -25.62 8.90 -3.88
CA GLU A 103 -26.96 8.94 -3.28
C GLU A 103 -26.98 8.12 -2.00
N GLY A 104 -27.98 8.38 -1.16
CA GLY A 104 -28.20 7.63 0.08
C GLY A 104 -27.65 8.28 1.34
N PRO A 105 -27.87 7.67 2.49
CA PRO A 105 -27.43 8.19 3.77
C PRO A 105 -25.91 8.11 3.94
N PRO A 106 -25.34 8.97 4.79
CA PRO A 106 -23.93 8.86 5.18
C PRO A 106 -23.61 7.46 5.76
N ARG A 107 -22.48 6.92 5.37
CA ARG A 107 -21.95 5.63 5.86
C ARG A 107 -20.43 5.60 5.79
N ASP A 108 -19.83 4.85 6.69
CA ASP A 108 -18.39 4.58 6.65
C ASP A 108 -18.02 3.66 5.49
N GLY A 109 -16.80 3.85 4.97
CA GLY A 109 -16.19 2.87 4.08
C GLY A 109 -15.69 1.64 4.83
N PRO A 110 -15.59 0.47 4.16
CA PRO A 110 -15.14 -0.76 4.78
C PRO A 110 -13.69 -0.63 5.28
N ASP A 111 -13.43 -1.09 6.51
CA ASP A 111 -12.08 -1.25 7.05
C ASP A 111 -11.33 -2.41 6.38
N LEU A 112 -10.06 -2.59 6.76
CA LEU A 112 -9.22 -3.65 6.18
C LEU A 112 -9.82 -5.04 6.40
N LEU A 113 -10.35 -5.32 7.60
CA LEU A 113 -10.96 -6.62 7.91
C LEU A 113 -12.19 -6.88 7.03
N ALA A 114 -13.08 -5.91 6.90
CA ALA A 114 -14.25 -6.03 6.04
C ALA A 114 -13.87 -6.26 4.57
N ARG A 115 -12.84 -5.56 4.08
CA ARG A 115 -12.35 -5.71 2.70
C ARG A 115 -11.78 -7.10 2.42
N ILE A 116 -10.93 -7.63 3.30
CA ILE A 116 -10.35 -8.97 3.11
C ILE A 116 -11.40 -10.07 3.28
N THR A 117 -12.35 -9.89 4.19
CA THR A 117 -13.48 -10.82 4.37
C THR A 117 -14.37 -10.88 3.11
N ALA A 118 -14.60 -9.74 2.46
CA ALA A 118 -15.37 -9.67 1.22
C ALA A 118 -14.71 -10.41 0.04
N SER A 119 -13.42 -10.77 0.14
CA SER A 119 -12.76 -11.61 -0.88
C SER A 119 -13.25 -13.06 -0.91
N GLY A 120 -13.95 -13.52 0.14
CA GLY A 120 -14.38 -14.90 0.30
C GLY A 120 -13.27 -15.90 0.67
N ILE A 121 -12.03 -15.43 0.81
CA ILE A 121 -10.90 -16.25 1.27
C ILE A 121 -10.95 -16.31 2.80
N PRO A 122 -10.69 -17.48 3.43
CA PRO A 122 -10.66 -17.61 4.89
C PRO A 122 -9.76 -16.55 5.55
N VAL A 123 -10.23 -15.97 6.65
CA VAL A 123 -9.48 -14.96 7.43
C VAL A 123 -9.18 -15.51 8.82
N ARG A 124 -7.90 -15.53 9.19
CA ARG A 124 -7.45 -15.84 10.54
C ARG A 124 -6.92 -14.59 11.23
N THR A 125 -7.58 -14.18 12.31
CA THR A 125 -7.12 -13.08 13.15
C THR A 125 -6.07 -13.57 14.13
N LEU A 126 -4.89 -12.92 14.12
CA LEU A 126 -3.75 -13.26 14.94
C LEU A 126 -3.78 -12.48 16.27
N ARG A 127 -3.32 -13.14 17.32
CA ARG A 127 -3.13 -12.54 18.66
C ARG A 127 -1.66 -12.48 19.01
N ALA A 128 -1.26 -11.47 19.79
CA ALA A 128 0.13 -11.23 20.13
C ALA A 128 0.83 -12.40 20.86
N HIS A 129 0.07 -13.19 21.64
CA HIS A 129 0.59 -14.34 22.38
C HIS A 129 0.71 -15.64 21.54
N GLU A 130 0.19 -15.64 20.33
CA GLU A 130 0.29 -16.77 19.39
C GLU A 130 1.61 -16.70 18.61
N PRO A 131 2.08 -17.85 18.05
CA PRO A 131 3.22 -17.83 17.12
C PRO A 131 3.02 -16.80 16.01
N ASP A 132 4.07 -16.10 15.64
CA ASP A 132 4.03 -15.04 14.65
C ASP A 132 3.92 -15.59 13.23
N ALA A 133 2.69 -15.88 12.80
CA ALA A 133 2.42 -16.41 11.47
C ALA A 133 2.70 -15.40 10.34
N LEU A 134 2.58 -14.08 10.61
CA LEU A 134 2.98 -13.06 9.63
C LEU A 134 4.49 -13.09 9.41
N GLU A 135 5.26 -13.13 10.49
CA GLU A 135 6.73 -13.18 10.40
C GLU A 135 7.19 -14.49 9.77
N ALA A 136 6.58 -15.61 10.14
CA ALA A 136 6.87 -16.92 9.55
C ALA A 136 6.58 -16.99 8.03
N ALA A 137 5.69 -16.14 7.53
CA ALA A 137 5.36 -16.01 6.10
C ALA A 137 6.19 -14.96 5.36
N GLY A 138 7.14 -14.24 6.03
CA GLY A 138 8.03 -13.27 5.43
C GLY A 138 7.57 -11.82 5.54
N TRP A 139 6.87 -11.43 6.62
CA TRP A 139 6.38 -10.06 6.79
C TRP A 139 7.49 -9.01 6.81
N SER A 140 8.56 -9.25 7.55
CA SER A 140 9.70 -8.32 7.63
C SER A 140 10.39 -8.13 6.29
N GLU A 141 10.56 -9.20 5.51
CA GLU A 141 11.14 -9.14 4.17
C GLU A 141 10.30 -8.29 3.22
N VAL A 142 8.96 -8.45 3.24
CA VAL A 142 8.06 -7.63 2.42
C VAL A 142 8.13 -6.15 2.81
N LEU A 143 8.23 -5.83 4.10
CA LEU A 143 8.41 -4.44 4.55
C LEU A 143 9.77 -3.88 4.13
N GLU A 144 10.83 -4.67 4.20
CA GLU A 144 12.18 -4.27 3.76
C GLU A 144 12.20 -3.98 2.26
N GLU A 145 11.68 -4.88 1.41
CA GLU A 145 11.52 -4.66 -0.02
C GLU A 145 10.71 -3.38 -0.32
N ALA A 146 9.61 -3.16 0.40
CA ALA A 146 8.80 -1.95 0.24
C ALA A 146 9.55 -0.68 0.64
N MET A 147 10.42 -0.74 1.65
CA MET A 147 11.20 0.39 2.14
C MET A 147 12.44 0.67 1.28
N THR A 148 13.21 -0.35 0.89
CA THR A 148 14.43 -0.20 0.10
C THR A 148 14.14 -0.05 -1.38
N GLY A 149 13.21 -0.84 -1.90
CA GLY A 149 12.92 -1.01 -3.32
C GLY A 149 13.76 -2.11 -3.97
N ASP A 150 14.62 -2.78 -3.23
CA ASP A 150 15.46 -3.85 -3.72
C ASP A 150 14.71 -5.18 -3.54
N ILE A 151 14.42 -5.85 -4.65
CA ILE A 151 13.66 -7.11 -4.69
C ILE A 151 14.50 -8.13 -5.44
N VAL A 152 14.95 -9.16 -4.75
CA VAL A 152 15.71 -10.25 -5.38
C VAL A 152 14.74 -11.34 -5.81
N PHE A 153 14.88 -11.84 -7.03
CA PHE A 153 14.14 -12.99 -7.52
C PHE A 153 15.07 -14.13 -7.89
N HIS A 154 14.64 -15.34 -7.57
CA HIS A 154 15.41 -16.57 -7.71
C HIS A 154 14.73 -17.51 -8.73
N GLY A 155 15.46 -18.50 -9.20
CA GLY A 155 14.97 -19.52 -10.13
C GLY A 155 16.09 -20.06 -11.02
N ALA A 156 15.71 -20.60 -12.18
CA ALA A 156 16.70 -21.04 -13.18
C ALA A 156 17.58 -19.88 -13.69
N VAL A 157 16.98 -18.68 -13.73
CA VAL A 157 17.70 -17.41 -13.93
C VAL A 157 17.25 -16.47 -12.83
N GLY A 158 18.19 -16.03 -12.01
CA GLY A 158 17.99 -15.07 -10.94
C GLY A 158 18.39 -13.66 -11.36
N GLY A 159 17.87 -12.65 -10.63
CA GLY A 159 18.19 -11.26 -10.83
C GLY A 159 17.62 -10.41 -9.70
N ALA A 160 17.65 -9.10 -9.89
CA ALA A 160 17.11 -8.11 -8.97
C ALA A 160 16.20 -7.12 -9.70
N LEU A 161 15.22 -6.61 -8.97
CA LEU A 161 14.41 -5.47 -9.38
C LEU A 161 14.76 -4.31 -8.46
N ARG A 162 14.95 -3.14 -9.03
CA ARG A 162 15.07 -1.90 -8.26
C ARG A 162 13.81 -1.07 -8.47
N MET A 163 12.99 -0.99 -7.42
CA MET A 163 11.73 -0.23 -7.44
C MET A 163 11.96 1.20 -6.95
N SER A 164 11.64 2.17 -7.81
CA SER A 164 11.80 3.60 -7.55
C SER A 164 10.47 4.33 -7.73
N PRO A 165 9.73 4.65 -6.66
CA PRO A 165 8.58 5.53 -6.75
C PRO A 165 9.02 6.95 -7.12
N THR A 166 8.42 7.49 -8.18
CA THR A 166 8.58 8.87 -8.63
C THR A 166 7.24 9.61 -8.61
N PRO A 167 7.20 10.94 -8.69
CA PRO A 167 5.92 11.67 -8.79
C PRO A 167 5.07 11.28 -10.01
N ALA A 168 5.69 10.79 -11.10
CA ALA A 168 5.01 10.44 -12.34
C ALA A 168 4.57 8.98 -12.38
N MET A 169 5.41 8.07 -11.89
CA MET A 169 5.17 6.62 -11.95
C MET A 169 6.07 5.88 -10.96
N THR A 170 5.72 4.62 -10.67
CA THR A 170 6.65 3.68 -10.05
C THR A 170 7.46 2.99 -11.14
N LEU A 171 8.79 3.11 -11.09
CA LEU A 171 9.70 2.45 -12.01
C LEU A 171 10.26 1.18 -11.41
N PHE A 172 10.34 0.13 -12.22
CA PHE A 172 11.11 -1.07 -11.95
C PHE A 172 12.23 -1.16 -12.95
N ASP A 173 13.47 -1.21 -12.48
CA ASP A 173 14.66 -1.47 -13.26
C ASP A 173 15.08 -2.93 -13.04
N VAL A 174 15.38 -3.66 -14.11
CA VAL A 174 15.69 -5.08 -14.07
C VAL A 174 17.18 -5.28 -14.22
N ASP A 175 17.81 -5.74 -13.15
CA ASP A 175 19.23 -6.08 -13.10
C ASP A 175 19.45 -7.59 -13.12
N GLY A 176 20.45 -8.05 -13.88
CA GLY A 176 20.86 -9.46 -13.91
C GLY A 176 21.86 -9.77 -15.01
N TYR A 177 22.26 -11.03 -15.10
CA TYR A 177 23.25 -11.51 -16.05
C TYR A 177 22.62 -12.28 -17.21
N PRO A 178 23.25 -12.32 -18.38
CA PRO A 178 22.82 -13.14 -19.51
C PRO A 178 22.63 -14.61 -19.13
N PRO A 179 21.69 -15.31 -19.81
CA PRO A 179 20.98 -14.93 -21.03
C PRO A 179 19.79 -13.97 -20.78
N LEU A 180 19.68 -12.90 -21.60
CA LEU A 180 18.76 -11.77 -21.36
C LEU A 180 17.27 -12.11 -21.57
N GLU A 181 16.93 -12.98 -22.54
CA GLU A 181 15.53 -13.35 -22.77
C GLU A 181 14.92 -14.14 -21.59
N PRO A 182 15.57 -15.20 -21.06
CA PRO A 182 15.12 -15.83 -19.83
C PRO A 182 15.10 -14.91 -18.61
N LEU A 183 16.07 -13.98 -18.49
CA LEU A 183 16.09 -12.97 -17.42
C LEU A 183 14.86 -12.07 -17.51
N ALA A 184 14.54 -11.52 -18.68
CA ALA A 184 13.38 -10.67 -18.87
C ALA A 184 12.07 -11.40 -18.55
N LEU A 185 11.94 -12.68 -18.94
CA LEU A 185 10.77 -13.49 -18.62
C LEU A 185 10.63 -13.76 -17.12
N ALA A 186 11.73 -14.07 -16.43
CA ALA A 186 11.74 -14.26 -14.97
C ALA A 186 11.40 -12.94 -14.24
N ALA A 187 11.99 -11.83 -14.69
CA ALA A 187 11.73 -10.50 -14.16
C ALA A 187 10.27 -10.07 -14.35
N ALA A 188 9.62 -10.38 -15.48
CA ALA A 188 8.21 -10.09 -15.71
C ALA A 188 7.30 -10.71 -14.66
N LYS A 189 7.55 -11.98 -14.31
CA LYS A 189 6.85 -12.68 -13.25
C LYS A 189 7.11 -12.06 -11.88
N ALA A 190 8.37 -11.71 -11.59
CA ALA A 190 8.77 -11.10 -10.33
C ALA A 190 8.16 -9.70 -10.15
N VAL A 191 8.15 -8.86 -11.20
CA VAL A 191 7.51 -7.54 -11.19
C VAL A 191 6.00 -7.67 -10.97
N ALA A 192 5.33 -8.57 -11.70
CA ALA A 192 3.90 -8.80 -11.52
C ALA A 192 3.58 -9.21 -10.07
N ALA A 193 4.35 -10.14 -9.51
CA ALA A 193 4.22 -10.56 -8.12
C ALA A 193 4.46 -9.40 -7.14
N ALA A 194 5.48 -8.57 -7.34
CA ALA A 194 5.77 -7.41 -6.50
C ALA A 194 4.64 -6.35 -6.55
N ILE A 195 4.10 -6.09 -7.74
CA ILE A 195 2.96 -5.16 -7.94
C ILE A 195 1.74 -5.63 -7.14
N VAL A 196 1.43 -6.93 -7.18
CA VAL A 196 0.30 -7.51 -6.44
C VAL A 196 0.59 -7.50 -4.94
N ARG A 197 1.78 -8.00 -4.54
CA ARG A 197 2.17 -8.12 -3.14
C ARG A 197 2.12 -6.80 -2.39
N MET A 198 2.54 -5.69 -3.02
CA MET A 198 2.63 -4.37 -2.39
C MET A 198 1.49 -3.42 -2.76
N ASP A 199 0.44 -3.90 -3.46
CA ASP A 199 -0.71 -3.10 -3.93
C ASP A 199 -0.29 -1.87 -4.76
N ILE A 200 0.66 -2.05 -5.66
CA ILE A 200 1.17 -0.94 -6.47
C ILE A 200 0.17 -0.63 -7.58
N GLY A 201 -0.26 0.63 -7.63
CA GLY A 201 -1.19 1.15 -8.63
C GLY A 201 -0.73 2.47 -9.24
N GLY A 202 -1.53 3.01 -10.15
CA GLY A 202 -1.21 4.19 -10.94
C GLY A 202 -0.43 3.84 -12.20
N SER A 203 0.46 4.74 -12.61
CA SER A 203 1.38 4.50 -13.73
C SER A 203 2.60 3.74 -13.23
N ILE A 204 2.96 2.65 -13.91
CA ILE A 204 4.09 1.78 -13.58
C ILE A 204 4.91 1.62 -14.85
N GLY A 205 6.20 1.88 -14.79
CA GLY A 205 7.16 1.64 -15.86
C GLY A 205 8.06 0.47 -15.48
N ILE A 206 8.37 -0.38 -16.46
CA ILE A 206 9.31 -1.50 -16.29
C ILE A 206 10.37 -1.36 -17.35
N ASP A 207 11.61 -1.28 -16.94
CA ASP A 207 12.78 -1.24 -17.80
C ASP A 207 13.47 -2.60 -17.79
N PHE A 208 13.16 -3.40 -18.81
CA PHE A 208 13.75 -4.71 -19.02
C PHE A 208 15.06 -4.60 -19.81
N PRO A 209 15.96 -5.57 -19.68
CA PRO A 209 17.09 -5.67 -20.60
C PRO A 209 16.61 -5.72 -22.05
N THR A 210 17.32 -5.05 -22.93
CA THR A 210 16.98 -5.01 -24.37
C THR A 210 17.05 -6.40 -24.97
N ILE A 211 15.93 -6.91 -25.45
CA ILE A 211 15.81 -8.19 -26.16
C ILE A 211 15.33 -7.94 -27.59
N THR A 212 15.97 -8.61 -28.55
CA THR A 212 15.76 -8.34 -29.99
C THR A 212 14.61 -9.13 -30.60
N GLY A 213 14.31 -10.31 -30.07
CA GLY A 213 13.29 -11.22 -30.58
C GLY A 213 11.86 -10.68 -30.37
N LYS A 214 11.06 -10.53 -31.45
CA LYS A 214 9.63 -10.16 -31.32
C LYS A 214 8.84 -11.22 -30.52
N ALA A 215 9.16 -12.50 -30.72
CA ALA A 215 8.52 -13.60 -30.00
C ALA A 215 8.85 -13.53 -28.49
N ALA A 216 10.13 -13.33 -28.15
CA ALA A 216 10.56 -13.22 -26.77
C ALA A 216 9.90 -12.02 -26.05
N ARG A 217 9.77 -10.85 -26.71
CA ARG A 217 9.01 -9.72 -26.16
C ARG A 217 7.53 -10.06 -25.92
N ALA A 218 6.90 -10.80 -26.84
CA ALA A 218 5.52 -11.23 -26.66
C ALA A 218 5.34 -12.23 -25.49
N GLU A 219 6.34 -13.08 -25.22
CA GLU A 219 6.34 -13.97 -24.07
C GLU A 219 6.44 -13.19 -22.73
N VAL A 220 7.28 -12.15 -22.69
CA VAL A 220 7.37 -11.24 -21.54
C VAL A 220 6.03 -10.53 -21.30
N ASP A 221 5.43 -9.99 -22.36
CA ASP A 221 4.11 -9.37 -22.34
C ASP A 221 3.03 -10.34 -21.78
N ALA A 222 3.03 -11.58 -22.28
CA ALA A 222 2.11 -12.60 -21.82
C ALA A 222 2.33 -13.00 -20.34
N ALA A 223 3.59 -13.01 -19.87
CA ALA A 223 3.89 -13.28 -18.47
C ALA A 223 3.39 -12.18 -17.54
N ILE A 224 3.47 -10.90 -17.96
CA ILE A 224 2.86 -9.78 -17.22
C ILE A 224 1.33 -9.97 -17.15
N ASP A 225 0.68 -10.25 -18.28
CA ASP A 225 -0.77 -10.44 -18.36
C ASP A 225 -1.27 -11.58 -17.48
N ALA A 226 -0.51 -12.68 -17.41
CA ALA A 226 -0.84 -13.82 -16.57
C ALA A 226 -0.63 -13.56 -15.07
N GLY A 227 0.33 -12.68 -14.71
CA GLY A 227 0.69 -12.41 -13.33
C GLY A 227 -0.10 -11.27 -12.68
N LEU A 228 -0.79 -10.42 -13.46
CA LEU A 228 -1.51 -9.27 -12.94
C LEU A 228 -3.03 -9.47 -13.01
N PRO A 229 -3.76 -9.33 -11.89
CA PRO A 229 -5.21 -9.35 -11.91
C PRO A 229 -5.76 -8.10 -12.62
N GLN A 230 -6.79 -8.32 -13.46
CA GLN A 230 -7.55 -7.26 -14.12
C GLN A 230 -8.38 -6.44 -13.11
N PRO A 231 -8.71 -5.14 -13.38
CA PRO A 231 -8.43 -4.43 -14.64
C PRO A 231 -7.09 -3.67 -14.61
N PHE A 232 -6.35 -3.74 -15.70
CA PHE A 232 -5.21 -2.87 -16.01
C PHE A 232 -5.08 -2.69 -17.54
N ASP A 233 -4.40 -1.62 -17.96
CA ASP A 233 -3.99 -1.39 -19.33
C ASP A 233 -2.46 -1.41 -19.40
N ARG A 234 -1.89 -1.86 -20.51
CA ARG A 234 -0.44 -1.76 -20.76
C ARG A 234 -0.09 -1.54 -22.22
N THR A 235 1.11 -1.02 -22.44
CA THR A 235 1.73 -1.04 -23.76
C THR A 235 2.34 -2.42 -24.04
N ALA A 236 2.53 -2.78 -25.31
CA ALA A 236 3.46 -3.84 -25.66
C ALA A 236 4.89 -3.41 -25.30
N MET A 237 5.77 -4.37 -25.02
CA MET A 237 7.19 -4.10 -24.86
C MET A 237 7.77 -3.48 -26.13
N ASN A 238 8.35 -2.29 -26.01
CA ASN A 238 8.97 -1.59 -27.13
C ASN A 238 10.37 -2.16 -27.47
N GLY A 239 11.00 -1.62 -28.50
CA GLY A 239 12.32 -2.07 -28.97
C GLY A 239 13.47 -1.81 -27.99
N PHE A 240 13.26 -0.98 -26.98
CA PHE A 240 14.23 -0.65 -25.93
C PHE A 240 14.05 -1.46 -24.65
N GLY A 241 13.03 -2.35 -24.57
CA GLY A 241 12.74 -3.14 -23.39
C GLY A 241 11.73 -2.52 -22.43
N PHE A 242 11.15 -1.36 -22.76
CA PHE A 242 10.25 -0.65 -21.85
C PHE A 242 8.78 -1.07 -22.00
N VAL A 243 8.11 -1.30 -20.85
CA VAL A 243 6.67 -1.54 -20.75
C VAL A 243 6.08 -0.53 -19.77
N GLN A 244 4.94 0.07 -20.13
CA GLN A 244 4.14 0.89 -19.23
C GLN A 244 2.83 0.20 -18.89
N ILE A 245 2.46 0.20 -17.60
CA ILE A 245 1.21 -0.36 -17.08
C ILE A 245 0.44 0.76 -16.40
N ILE A 246 -0.89 0.77 -16.56
CA ILE A 246 -1.82 1.64 -15.84
C ILE A 246 -2.78 0.78 -15.04
N ARG A 247 -2.76 0.90 -13.71
CA ARG A 247 -3.67 0.25 -12.78
C ARG A 247 -4.45 1.28 -11.96
N ARG A 248 -5.65 0.92 -11.52
CA ARG A 248 -6.37 1.74 -10.55
C ARG A 248 -5.53 1.90 -9.27
N ARG A 249 -5.55 3.12 -8.70
CA ARG A 249 -4.83 3.46 -7.46
C ARG A 249 -5.83 4.10 -6.48
N PRO A 250 -6.71 3.31 -5.87
CA PRO A 250 -7.74 3.83 -4.97
C PRO A 250 -7.18 4.27 -3.60
N ARG A 251 -6.00 3.77 -3.23
CA ARG A 251 -5.27 4.09 -2.00
C ARG A 251 -3.77 4.06 -2.24
N ALA A 252 -2.99 4.47 -1.24
CA ALA A 252 -1.54 4.36 -1.30
C ALA A 252 -1.10 2.89 -1.27
N SER A 253 -0.09 2.56 -2.06
CA SER A 253 0.62 1.28 -2.01
C SER A 253 1.42 1.12 -0.72
N LEU A 254 1.84 -0.10 -0.41
CA LEU A 254 2.67 -0.37 0.77
C LEU A 254 3.97 0.47 0.78
N PRO A 255 4.77 0.58 -0.32
CA PRO A 255 5.93 1.45 -0.35
C PRO A 255 5.61 2.93 -0.09
N GLU A 256 4.50 3.43 -0.63
CA GLU A 256 4.09 4.82 -0.43
C GLU A 256 3.71 5.10 1.02
N LEU A 257 3.00 4.18 1.67
CA LEU A 257 2.65 4.31 3.09
C LEU A 257 3.88 4.33 3.99
N LEU A 258 4.81 3.41 3.77
CA LEU A 258 6.00 3.24 4.62
C LEU A 258 7.00 4.38 4.42
N ARG A 259 7.22 4.79 3.16
CA ARG A 259 8.21 5.84 2.81
C ARG A 259 7.68 7.26 3.06
N ALA A 260 6.36 7.46 3.19
CA ALA A 260 5.79 8.76 3.55
C ALA A 260 6.22 9.22 4.94
N ASP A 261 6.29 8.28 5.90
CA ASP A 261 6.76 8.53 7.26
C ASP A 261 7.50 7.29 7.78
N PRO A 262 8.79 7.15 7.41
CA PRO A 262 9.60 6.00 7.81
C PRO A 262 9.80 5.90 9.33
N ALA A 263 9.81 7.03 10.03
CA ALA A 263 9.98 7.05 11.48
C ALA A 263 8.74 6.49 12.20
N ALA A 264 7.54 6.90 11.78
CA ALA A 264 6.29 6.33 12.31
C ALA A 264 6.12 4.86 11.92
N ALA A 265 6.51 4.45 10.71
CA ALA A 265 6.51 3.05 10.31
C ALA A 265 7.42 2.20 11.20
N GLN A 266 8.65 2.67 11.48
CA GLN A 266 9.57 2.00 12.40
C GLN A 266 9.05 1.97 13.84
N ALA A 267 8.39 3.04 14.30
CA ALA A 267 7.76 3.08 15.62
C ALA A 267 6.67 2.02 15.75
N ARG A 268 5.77 1.90 14.77
CA ARG A 268 4.70 0.86 14.76
C ARG A 268 5.28 -0.55 14.70
N ALA A 269 6.31 -0.78 13.91
CA ALA A 269 7.02 -2.06 13.85
C ALA A 269 7.70 -2.40 15.21
N LEU A 270 8.26 -1.41 15.90
CA LEU A 270 8.82 -1.58 17.24
C LEU A 270 7.71 -1.95 18.24
N LEU A 271 6.61 -1.22 18.25
CA LEU A 271 5.48 -1.49 19.16
C LEU A 271 4.94 -2.90 18.95
N ARG A 272 4.82 -3.35 17.70
CA ARG A 272 4.45 -4.74 17.37
C ARG A 272 5.41 -5.75 17.98
N ARG A 273 6.72 -5.55 17.86
CA ARG A 273 7.73 -6.46 18.41
C ARG A 273 7.66 -6.53 19.93
N ILE A 274 7.48 -5.38 20.61
CA ILE A 274 7.35 -5.33 22.07
C ILE A 274 6.07 -6.05 22.51
N GLU A 275 4.94 -5.79 21.85
CA GLU A 275 3.65 -6.44 22.15
C GLU A 275 3.74 -7.97 22.05
N ARG A 276 4.55 -8.49 21.13
CA ARG A 276 4.75 -9.93 20.89
C ARG A 276 5.90 -10.54 21.72
N THR A 277 6.59 -9.73 22.52
CA THR A 277 7.64 -10.24 23.40
C THR A 277 7.04 -11.10 24.51
N PRO A 278 7.47 -12.37 24.69
CA PRO A 278 7.01 -13.19 25.81
C PRO A 278 7.31 -12.53 27.16
N PRO A 279 6.44 -12.69 28.16
CA PRO A 279 6.71 -12.20 29.52
C PRO A 279 7.98 -12.83 30.12
N PRO A 280 8.77 -12.06 30.92
CA PRO A 280 8.53 -10.66 31.31
C PRO A 280 8.90 -9.68 30.21
N VAL A 281 7.96 -8.76 29.89
CA VAL A 281 8.20 -7.70 28.90
C VAL A 281 9.07 -6.62 29.52
N PRO A 282 10.20 -6.20 28.89
CA PRO A 282 11.00 -5.09 29.39
C PRO A 282 10.22 -3.78 29.42
N ALA A 283 10.43 -2.95 30.45
CA ALA A 283 9.83 -1.62 30.51
C ALA A 283 10.65 -0.58 29.72
N ASN A 284 11.98 -0.71 29.68
CA ASN A 284 12.87 0.28 29.07
C ASN A 284 13.28 -0.16 27.67
N HIS A 285 13.14 0.75 26.70
CA HIS A 285 13.46 0.51 25.29
C HIS A 285 14.33 1.64 24.75
N ARG A 286 15.50 1.29 24.24
CA ARG A 286 16.39 2.27 23.57
C ARG A 286 16.04 2.35 22.10
N VAL A 287 15.80 3.56 21.61
CA VAL A 287 15.31 3.82 20.25
C VAL A 287 16.11 4.95 19.60
N SER A 288 16.14 4.99 18.26
CA SER A 288 16.73 6.13 17.56
C SER A 288 15.94 7.42 17.83
N ALA A 289 16.60 8.57 17.75
CA ALA A 289 15.95 9.87 17.92
C ALA A 289 14.73 10.05 16.99
N ARG A 290 14.79 9.50 15.78
CA ARG A 290 13.66 9.55 14.82
C ARG A 290 12.44 8.76 15.30
N VAL A 291 12.65 7.56 15.79
CA VAL A 291 11.57 6.70 16.33
C VAL A 291 10.98 7.34 17.58
N HIS A 292 11.84 7.87 18.46
CA HIS A 292 11.39 8.58 19.66
C HIS A 292 10.51 9.79 19.29
N ALA A 293 10.95 10.62 18.32
CA ALA A 293 10.19 11.75 17.83
C ALA A 293 8.84 11.36 17.20
N ALA A 294 8.72 10.17 16.62
CA ALA A 294 7.46 9.66 16.08
C ALA A 294 6.51 9.14 17.17
N LEU A 295 7.01 8.73 18.34
CA LEU A 295 6.19 8.26 19.47
C LEU A 295 5.58 9.43 20.26
N ILE A 296 6.28 10.56 20.39
CA ILE A 296 5.83 11.73 21.16
C ILE A 296 4.43 12.23 20.79
N PRO A 297 4.11 12.48 19.51
CA PRO A 297 2.78 12.98 19.12
C PRO A 297 1.66 11.91 19.22
N ASN A 298 2.01 10.67 19.56
CA ASN A 298 1.09 9.53 19.62
C ASN A 298 1.08 8.88 21.02
N PRO A 299 0.71 9.61 22.10
CA PRO A 299 0.73 9.07 23.45
C PRO A 299 -0.20 7.86 23.62
N ASP A 300 -1.27 7.80 22.82
CA ASP A 300 -2.21 6.67 22.82
C ASP A 300 -1.55 5.35 22.41
N TRP A 301 -0.48 5.39 21.62
CA TRP A 301 0.26 4.18 21.24
C TRP A 301 0.97 3.56 22.45
N SER A 302 1.64 4.38 23.27
CA SER A 302 2.28 3.90 24.50
C SER A 302 1.25 3.41 25.50
N ALA A 303 0.12 4.11 25.64
CA ALA A 303 -0.99 3.69 26.49
C ALA A 303 -1.63 2.37 26.01
N ALA A 304 -1.78 2.19 24.68
CA ALA A 304 -2.27 0.95 24.11
C ALA A 304 -1.30 -0.22 24.36
N LEU A 305 0.01 0.01 24.22
CA LEU A 305 1.04 -1.00 24.50
C LEU A 305 1.00 -1.39 25.98
N ALA A 306 0.92 -0.42 26.89
CA ALA A 306 0.82 -0.69 28.33
C ALA A 306 -0.41 -1.55 28.68
N ARG A 307 -1.57 -1.25 28.09
CA ARG A 307 -2.79 -2.06 28.30
C ARG A 307 -2.65 -3.49 27.78
N ARG A 308 -1.94 -3.69 26.66
CA ARG A 308 -1.81 -5.00 26.01
C ARG A 308 -0.74 -5.88 26.65
N THR A 309 0.33 -5.27 27.16
CA THR A 309 1.47 -5.99 27.78
C THR A 309 1.42 -6.03 29.30
N GLY A 310 0.62 -5.16 29.94
CA GLY A 310 0.63 -4.96 31.40
C GLY A 310 1.83 -4.16 31.91
N VAL A 311 2.72 -3.65 31.03
CA VAL A 311 3.94 -2.93 31.37
C VAL A 311 3.95 -1.56 30.71
N THR A 312 4.14 -0.49 31.49
CA THR A 312 4.30 0.86 30.95
C THR A 312 5.66 0.99 30.25
N PRO A 313 5.69 1.25 28.93
CA PRO A 313 6.95 1.37 28.22
C PRO A 313 7.62 2.72 28.48
N HIS A 314 8.94 2.72 28.62
CA HIS A 314 9.78 3.90 28.67
C HIS A 314 10.73 3.87 27.47
N PHE A 315 10.64 4.90 26.63
CA PHE A 315 11.47 5.04 25.44
C PHE A 315 12.58 6.06 25.67
N GLU A 316 13.84 5.65 25.52
CA GLU A 316 15.03 6.47 25.67
C GLU A 316 15.77 6.57 24.35
N VAL A 317 16.31 7.74 24.04
CA VAL A 317 17.11 7.94 22.83
C VAL A 317 18.47 7.27 23.00
N LEU A 318 18.90 6.54 21.94
CA LEU A 318 20.23 5.92 21.85
C LEU A 318 21.33 6.95 21.85
#